data_bbbddf64ccc25eba7c93939ad8a32e43
#
_entry.id   bbbddf64ccc25eba7c93939ad8a32e43
#
_cell.length_a   1.000
_cell.length_b   1.000
_cell.length_c   1.000
_cell.angle_alpha   90.00
_cell.angle_beta   90.00
_cell.angle_gamma   90.00
#
_symmetry.space_group_name_H-M   'P 1'
#
loop_
_entity.id
_entity.type
_entity.pdbx_description
1 polymer ?
#
loop_
_entity_poly.entity_id
_entity_poly.type
_entity_poly.pdbx_seq_one_letter_code
_entity_poly.pdbx_strand_id
1 'polypeptide(L)'
;MSTTIALGQIFNKLTGTTKWQLDFFIEIFNLIYSIQGRFNFQNLTRYSDLNESTFRRNFQKFFDWLDFNYQLILLSGVDMQGETIAALDCSYIPKAGSKTFGIDRFWSGCANRAIKGLELSLVCLIDVKKKKAWALDAAQTPSKLSEKENDSSKTRIDFYMDQLLKCMDKLLTVSHFVADGYYAKTKVFQFVRKQNKHLITKLRINANLRYLFEGKQKQGRGRPREYGEKIDLNDIRKWTYEGDLEDDIEVYSIIANSPKFSMNLKVVMLYNTKTHKHVLLGSTDLKLSSFKIIEYYRLRFKIEFLFRDAKQFTGLTHCQARSEEKINFHFNLSLAAINMAYFQMDNNPTIMSMNTFKRLAYNTRFVEHLFKQLSLKAKVDINSSDVQNAIQLGRMWAAVA
;
A
#
# COMPACT_ATOMS: atom_id res chain seq x y z
N MET A 1 0.96 -22.96 -6.51
CA MET A 1 -0.52 -22.93 -6.77
C MET A 1 -0.78 -22.02 -7.95
N SER A 2 -1.55 -22.44 -8.97
CA SER A 2 -1.87 -21.60 -10.14
C SER A 2 -2.84 -20.46 -9.82
N THR A 3 -2.86 -19.40 -10.67
CA THR A 3 -3.84 -18.29 -10.56
C THR A 3 -5.28 -18.81 -10.52
N THR A 4 -5.61 -19.76 -11.36
CA THR A 4 -6.96 -20.36 -11.45
C THR A 4 -7.39 -21.01 -10.13
N ILE A 5 -6.52 -21.82 -9.52
CA ILE A 5 -6.82 -22.49 -8.25
C ILE A 5 -6.97 -21.46 -7.13
N ALA A 6 -6.06 -20.48 -7.05
CA ALA A 6 -6.12 -19.43 -6.04
C ALA A 6 -7.41 -18.59 -6.16
N LEU A 7 -7.77 -18.16 -7.37
CA LEU A 7 -9.03 -17.45 -7.62
C LEU A 7 -10.25 -18.29 -7.24
N GLY A 8 -10.27 -19.58 -7.58
CA GLY A 8 -11.35 -20.49 -7.18
C GLY A 8 -11.53 -20.57 -5.67
N GLN A 9 -10.42 -20.69 -4.92
CA GLN A 9 -10.47 -20.72 -3.44
C GLN A 9 -10.94 -19.39 -2.83
N ILE A 10 -10.53 -18.26 -3.41
CA ILE A 10 -10.96 -16.94 -2.96
C ILE A 10 -12.45 -16.74 -3.26
N PHE A 11 -12.89 -17.02 -4.50
CA PHE A 11 -14.29 -16.84 -4.91
C PHE A 11 -15.27 -17.68 -4.12
N ASN A 12 -14.87 -18.87 -3.66
CA ASN A 12 -15.68 -19.71 -2.77
C ASN A 12 -15.93 -19.08 -1.38
N LYS A 13 -15.11 -18.10 -0.99
CA LYS A 13 -15.26 -17.38 0.29
C LYS A 13 -15.97 -16.04 0.14
N LEU A 14 -16.04 -15.50 -1.09
CA LEU A 14 -16.73 -14.25 -1.36
C LEU A 14 -18.24 -14.46 -1.51
N THR A 15 -19.02 -13.56 -0.94
CA THR A 15 -20.48 -13.56 -1.08
C THR A 15 -20.93 -12.89 -2.37
N GLY A 16 -22.02 -13.40 -2.97
CA GLY A 16 -22.63 -12.76 -4.15
C GLY A 16 -21.84 -12.88 -5.45
N THR A 17 -20.81 -13.72 -5.51
CA THR A 17 -20.05 -13.98 -6.73
C THR A 17 -20.67 -15.11 -7.56
N THR A 18 -20.42 -15.08 -8.87
CA THR A 18 -20.93 -16.05 -9.83
C THR A 18 -19.79 -16.75 -10.57
N LYS A 19 -20.08 -17.94 -11.13
CA LYS A 19 -19.11 -18.65 -11.98
C LYS A 19 -18.63 -17.79 -13.14
N TRP A 20 -19.52 -17.02 -13.78
CA TRP A 20 -19.16 -16.11 -14.87
C TRP A 20 -18.19 -15.00 -14.45
N GLN A 21 -18.31 -14.52 -13.23
CA GLN A 21 -17.34 -13.59 -12.66
C GLN A 21 -15.99 -14.27 -12.43
N LEU A 22 -15.97 -15.46 -11.86
CA LEU A 22 -14.74 -16.23 -11.68
C LEU A 22 -14.02 -16.46 -13.02
N ASP A 23 -14.73 -16.92 -14.05
CA ASP A 23 -14.16 -17.15 -15.39
C ASP A 23 -13.57 -15.85 -15.96
N PHE A 24 -14.28 -14.72 -15.81
CA PHE A 24 -13.77 -13.41 -16.22
C PHE A 24 -12.52 -13.01 -15.41
N PHE A 25 -12.48 -13.27 -14.11
CA PHE A 25 -11.32 -12.95 -13.26
C PHE A 25 -10.12 -13.83 -13.62
N ILE A 26 -10.31 -15.11 -13.91
CA ILE A 26 -9.25 -15.99 -14.40
C ILE A 26 -8.64 -15.41 -15.69
N GLU A 27 -9.50 -15.03 -16.66
CA GLU A 27 -9.01 -14.46 -17.92
C GLU A 27 -8.30 -13.12 -17.72
N ILE A 28 -8.88 -12.19 -16.93
CA ILE A 28 -8.28 -10.85 -16.79
C ILE A 28 -6.96 -10.87 -16.00
N PHE A 29 -6.81 -11.75 -14.99
CA PHE A 29 -5.55 -11.92 -14.28
C PHE A 29 -4.47 -12.55 -15.17
N ASN A 30 -4.82 -13.54 -15.99
CA ASN A 30 -3.89 -14.11 -16.97
C ASN A 30 -3.47 -13.06 -18.02
N LEU A 31 -4.40 -12.24 -18.49
CA LEU A 31 -4.13 -11.16 -19.44
C LEU A 31 -3.18 -10.10 -18.86
N ILE A 32 -3.44 -9.61 -17.65
CA ILE A 32 -2.65 -8.53 -17.06
C ILE A 32 -1.17 -8.89 -16.91
N TYR A 33 -0.87 -10.18 -16.75
CA TYR A 33 0.51 -10.67 -16.69
C TYR A 33 1.14 -10.92 -18.05
N SER A 34 0.33 -11.30 -19.04
CA SER A 34 0.85 -11.79 -20.34
C SER A 34 0.78 -10.78 -21.48
N ILE A 35 -0.05 -9.73 -21.40
CA ILE A 35 -0.13 -8.76 -22.48
C ILE A 35 1.16 -7.95 -22.63
N GLN A 36 1.48 -7.61 -23.89
CA GLN A 36 2.52 -6.66 -24.24
C GLN A 36 1.91 -5.27 -24.49
N GLY A 37 2.63 -4.22 -24.07
CA GLY A 37 2.18 -2.85 -24.22
C GLY A 37 1.19 -2.38 -23.15
N ARG A 38 0.27 -1.48 -23.51
CA ARG A 38 -0.64 -0.85 -22.56
C ARG A 38 -1.79 -1.75 -22.15
N PHE A 39 -2.09 -1.81 -20.86
CA PHE A 39 -3.28 -2.45 -20.33
C PHE A 39 -4.51 -1.54 -20.57
N ASN A 40 -5.21 -1.76 -21.65
CA ASN A 40 -6.46 -1.08 -22.02
C ASN A 40 -7.40 -2.03 -22.77
N PHE A 41 -8.68 -1.66 -22.86
CA PHE A 41 -9.71 -2.57 -23.39
C PHE A 41 -9.42 -3.05 -24.83
N GLN A 42 -8.96 -2.17 -25.70
CA GLN A 42 -8.62 -2.53 -27.08
C GLN A 42 -7.43 -3.49 -27.13
N ASN A 43 -6.41 -3.30 -26.29
CA ASN A 43 -5.26 -4.20 -26.29
C ASN A 43 -5.61 -5.57 -25.66
N LEU A 44 -6.50 -5.60 -24.67
CA LEU A 44 -6.99 -6.85 -24.08
C LEU A 44 -7.63 -7.77 -25.12
N THR A 45 -8.40 -7.23 -26.08
CA THR A 45 -9.05 -8.03 -27.14
C THR A 45 -8.09 -8.68 -28.12
N ARG A 46 -6.86 -8.19 -28.23
CA ARG A 46 -5.83 -8.78 -29.09
C ARG A 46 -5.25 -10.08 -28.53
N TYR A 47 -5.40 -10.27 -27.22
CA TYR A 47 -4.84 -11.41 -26.48
C TYR A 47 -5.93 -12.31 -25.88
N SER A 48 -7.22 -12.08 -26.20
CA SER A 48 -8.36 -12.80 -25.61
C SER A 48 -9.42 -13.05 -26.67
N ASP A 49 -10.19 -14.11 -26.48
CA ASP A 49 -11.41 -14.39 -27.29
C ASP A 49 -12.60 -13.49 -26.87
N LEU A 50 -12.45 -12.70 -25.77
CA LEU A 50 -13.46 -11.75 -25.30
C LEU A 50 -13.39 -10.44 -26.09
N ASN A 51 -14.55 -9.89 -26.43
CA ASN A 51 -14.64 -8.59 -27.11
C ASN A 51 -14.53 -7.40 -26.13
N GLU A 52 -14.29 -6.21 -26.70
CA GLU A 52 -14.09 -4.98 -25.92
C GLU A 52 -15.30 -4.62 -25.04
N SER A 53 -16.53 -4.86 -25.54
CA SER A 53 -17.76 -4.57 -24.79
C SER A 53 -17.89 -5.45 -23.53
N THR A 54 -17.40 -6.69 -23.59
CA THR A 54 -17.35 -7.59 -22.41
C THR A 54 -16.42 -7.04 -21.34
N PHE A 55 -15.22 -6.58 -21.68
CA PHE A 55 -14.32 -5.93 -20.72
C PHE A 55 -14.95 -4.66 -20.17
N ARG A 56 -15.49 -3.76 -21.01
CA ARG A 56 -16.13 -2.52 -20.60
C ARG A 56 -17.28 -2.74 -19.63
N ARG A 57 -18.11 -3.76 -19.87
CA ARG A 57 -19.25 -4.12 -19.02
C ARG A 57 -18.80 -4.70 -17.66
N ASN A 58 -17.80 -5.58 -17.65
CA ASN A 58 -17.33 -6.16 -16.40
C ASN A 58 -16.59 -5.15 -15.51
N PHE A 59 -15.83 -4.21 -16.10
CA PHE A 59 -15.18 -3.13 -15.36
C PHE A 59 -16.18 -2.11 -14.76
N GLN A 60 -17.45 -2.18 -15.15
CA GLN A 60 -18.51 -1.29 -14.64
C GLN A 60 -19.28 -1.93 -13.47
N LYS A 61 -19.10 -3.23 -13.25
CA LYS A 61 -19.76 -3.95 -12.17
C LYS A 61 -19.07 -3.67 -10.84
N PHE A 62 -19.88 -3.57 -9.79
CA PHE A 62 -19.36 -3.57 -8.43
C PHE A 62 -18.65 -4.90 -8.15
N PHE A 63 -17.54 -4.82 -7.42
CA PHE A 63 -16.82 -5.98 -6.89
C PHE A 63 -16.20 -5.61 -5.54
N ASP A 64 -16.31 -6.48 -4.56
CA ASP A 64 -15.73 -6.27 -3.24
C ASP A 64 -14.23 -6.58 -3.24
N TRP A 65 -13.44 -5.56 -3.64
CA TRP A 65 -11.98 -5.66 -3.68
C TRP A 65 -11.36 -5.78 -2.30
N LEU A 66 -11.98 -5.20 -1.27
CA LEU A 66 -11.48 -5.26 0.10
C LEU A 66 -11.50 -6.71 0.59
N ASP A 67 -12.65 -7.38 0.45
CA ASP A 67 -12.76 -8.77 0.87
C ASP A 67 -11.91 -9.70 -0.01
N PHE A 68 -11.87 -9.47 -1.32
CA PHE A 68 -11.01 -10.21 -2.24
C PHE A 68 -9.53 -10.14 -1.83
N ASN A 69 -9.00 -8.94 -1.61
CA ASN A 69 -7.60 -8.76 -1.21
C ASN A 69 -7.34 -9.38 0.17
N TYR A 70 -8.27 -9.24 1.10
CA TYR A 70 -8.16 -9.85 2.42
C TYR A 70 -8.09 -11.38 2.35
N GLN A 71 -8.97 -12.03 1.56
CA GLN A 71 -8.93 -13.47 1.35
C GLN A 71 -7.62 -13.92 0.68
N LEU A 72 -7.09 -13.13 -0.26
CA LEU A 72 -5.79 -13.40 -0.88
C LEU A 72 -4.63 -13.27 0.11
N ILE A 73 -4.66 -12.28 1.00
CA ILE A 73 -3.68 -12.10 2.07
C ILE A 73 -3.68 -13.32 3.01
N LEU A 74 -4.86 -13.78 3.42
CA LEU A 74 -4.99 -14.99 4.24
C LEU A 74 -4.47 -16.23 3.51
N LEU A 75 -4.80 -16.39 2.23
CA LEU A 75 -4.32 -17.49 1.39
C LEU A 75 -2.79 -17.48 1.23
N SER A 76 -2.17 -16.28 1.30
CA SER A 76 -0.72 -16.10 1.23
C SER A 76 0.02 -16.51 2.52
N GLY A 77 -0.70 -16.99 3.52
CA GLY A 77 -0.11 -17.43 4.79
C GLY A 77 0.49 -16.28 5.60
N VAL A 78 -0.11 -15.10 5.52
CA VAL A 78 0.19 -14.01 6.45
C VAL A 78 -0.40 -14.37 7.81
N ASP A 79 0.45 -14.40 8.82
CA ASP A 79 0.01 -14.65 10.19
C ASP A 79 -0.65 -13.39 10.76
N MET A 80 -1.99 -13.38 10.74
CA MET A 80 -2.76 -12.25 11.26
C MET A 80 -2.69 -12.11 12.78
N GLN A 81 -2.27 -13.13 13.51
CA GLN A 81 -2.01 -13.07 14.95
C GLN A 81 -0.55 -12.70 15.26
N GLY A 82 0.30 -12.77 14.25
CA GLY A 82 1.69 -12.36 14.33
C GLY A 82 1.89 -10.85 14.25
N GLU A 83 3.13 -10.44 14.09
CA GLU A 83 3.50 -9.03 14.02
C GLU A 83 3.14 -8.43 12.66
N THR A 84 2.00 -7.75 12.60
CA THR A 84 1.50 -7.04 11.41
C THR A 84 1.23 -5.58 11.72
N ILE A 85 1.48 -4.72 10.75
CA ILE A 85 1.14 -3.28 10.80
C ILE A 85 0.36 -2.89 9.55
N ALA A 86 -0.41 -1.81 9.62
CA ALA A 86 -1.04 -1.24 8.44
C ALA A 86 -0.37 0.07 8.05
N ALA A 87 -0.20 0.30 6.75
CA ALA A 87 0.33 1.56 6.25
C ALA A 87 -0.66 2.23 5.30
N LEU A 88 -0.60 3.58 5.31
CA LEU A 88 -1.40 4.44 4.44
C LEU A 88 -0.48 5.34 3.63
N ASP A 89 -0.76 5.44 2.34
CA ASP A 89 -0.08 6.39 1.46
C ASP A 89 -0.94 6.68 0.22
N CYS A 90 -0.60 7.76 -0.49
CA CYS A 90 -1.25 8.14 -1.73
C CYS A 90 -0.26 8.17 -2.88
N SER A 91 -0.73 7.88 -4.08
CA SER A 91 0.09 7.99 -5.28
C SER A 91 -0.60 8.78 -6.37
N TYR A 92 0.13 9.73 -6.94
CA TYR A 92 -0.30 10.45 -8.12
C TYR A 92 -0.36 9.51 -9.35
N ILE A 93 -1.46 9.63 -10.12
CA ILE A 93 -1.67 8.91 -11.37
C ILE A 93 -1.86 9.92 -12.50
N PRO A 94 -0.97 9.95 -13.50
CA PRO A 94 -1.09 10.85 -14.64
C PRO A 94 -2.38 10.53 -15.43
N LYS A 95 -3.23 11.54 -15.62
CA LYS A 95 -4.48 11.41 -16.33
C LYS A 95 -4.88 12.74 -16.94
N ALA A 96 -5.47 12.66 -18.13
CA ALA A 96 -6.01 13.81 -18.86
C ALA A 96 -7.50 13.62 -19.19
N GLY A 97 -8.12 14.66 -19.67
CA GLY A 97 -9.52 14.66 -20.14
C GLY A 97 -10.47 15.28 -19.11
N SER A 98 -11.19 16.34 -19.54
CA SER A 98 -12.11 17.11 -18.69
C SER A 98 -13.31 16.31 -18.17
N LYS A 99 -13.71 15.25 -18.91
CA LYS A 99 -14.82 14.36 -18.55
C LYS A 99 -14.38 13.15 -17.68
N THR A 100 -13.13 13.13 -17.20
CA THR A 100 -12.66 12.04 -16.34
C THR A 100 -13.16 12.30 -14.91
N PHE A 101 -13.78 11.29 -14.31
CA PHE A 101 -14.22 11.36 -12.91
C PHE A 101 -13.06 11.63 -11.96
N GLY A 102 -13.26 12.51 -11.00
CA GLY A 102 -12.29 12.79 -9.93
C GLY A 102 -11.01 13.51 -10.37
N ILE A 103 -10.91 13.99 -11.63
CA ILE A 103 -9.71 14.70 -12.09
C ILE A 103 -9.56 16.05 -11.38
N ASP A 104 -8.40 16.27 -10.78
CA ASP A 104 -8.07 17.48 -10.04
C ASP A 104 -6.55 17.70 -10.01
N ARG A 105 -6.08 18.67 -9.22
CA ARG A 105 -4.66 18.89 -8.95
C ARG A 105 -4.24 18.10 -7.72
N PHE A 106 -3.33 17.17 -7.91
CA PHE A 106 -2.75 16.34 -6.85
C PHE A 106 -1.23 16.47 -6.82
N TRP A 107 -0.64 16.28 -5.65
CA TRP A 107 0.79 16.35 -5.47
C TRP A 107 1.49 15.23 -6.25
N SER A 108 2.49 15.59 -7.03
CA SER A 108 3.35 14.65 -7.73
C SER A 108 4.77 14.75 -7.19
N GLY A 109 5.26 13.70 -6.54
CA GLY A 109 6.63 13.66 -6.03
C GLY A 109 7.68 13.82 -7.13
N CYS A 110 7.44 13.24 -8.32
CA CYS A 110 8.36 13.39 -9.46
C CYS A 110 8.42 14.82 -9.99
N ALA A 111 7.29 15.53 -10.01
CA ALA A 111 7.21 16.91 -10.48
C ALA A 111 7.47 17.95 -9.37
N ASN A 112 7.52 17.52 -8.13
CA ASN A 112 7.63 18.35 -6.92
C ASN A 112 6.61 19.51 -6.88
N ARG A 113 5.40 19.28 -7.40
CA ARG A 113 4.29 20.24 -7.43
C ARG A 113 2.95 19.54 -7.64
N ALA A 114 1.86 20.25 -7.34
CA ALA A 114 0.52 19.79 -7.66
C ALA A 114 0.24 19.94 -9.17
N ILE A 115 -0.05 18.82 -9.84
CA ILE A 115 -0.36 18.76 -11.27
C ILE A 115 -1.68 18.05 -11.51
N LYS A 116 -2.29 18.30 -12.67
CA LYS A 116 -3.58 17.71 -13.06
C LYS A 116 -3.45 16.22 -13.28
N GLY A 117 -4.33 15.46 -12.64
CA GLY A 117 -4.35 13.99 -12.74
C GLY A 117 -5.36 13.38 -11.78
N LEU A 118 -5.09 12.18 -11.36
CA LEU A 118 -5.83 11.47 -10.30
C LEU A 118 -4.90 11.18 -9.14
N GLU A 119 -5.47 10.92 -7.98
CA GLU A 119 -4.75 10.40 -6.82
C GLU A 119 -5.42 9.12 -6.36
N LEU A 120 -4.61 8.15 -6.03
CA LEU A 120 -5.02 6.87 -5.49
C LEU A 120 -4.51 6.74 -4.06
N SER A 121 -5.43 6.64 -3.11
CA SER A 121 -5.13 6.30 -1.72
C SER A 121 -5.12 4.78 -1.57
N LEU A 122 -4.14 4.26 -0.84
CA LEU A 122 -3.96 2.84 -0.57
C LEU A 122 -3.81 2.61 0.93
N VAL A 123 -4.59 1.65 1.43
CA VAL A 123 -4.36 1.00 2.72
C VAL A 123 -3.71 -0.35 2.43
N CYS A 124 -2.59 -0.63 3.06
CA CYS A 124 -1.91 -1.93 2.93
C CYS A 124 -1.65 -2.56 4.29
N LEU A 125 -1.61 -3.90 4.32
CA LEU A 125 -1.14 -4.69 5.42
C LEU A 125 0.34 -5.04 5.19
N ILE A 126 1.16 -4.95 6.23
CA ILE A 126 2.58 -5.30 6.17
C ILE A 126 2.86 -6.41 7.17
N ASP A 127 3.34 -7.53 6.67
CA ASP A 127 3.93 -8.61 7.46
C ASP A 127 5.36 -8.15 7.85
N VAL A 128 5.56 -7.88 9.13
CA VAL A 128 6.82 -7.33 9.66
C VAL A 128 7.94 -8.36 9.51
N LYS A 129 7.66 -9.63 9.82
CA LYS A 129 8.63 -10.72 9.74
C LYS A 129 9.12 -10.97 8.31
N LYS A 130 8.19 -11.01 7.35
CA LYS A 130 8.52 -11.19 5.92
C LYS A 130 8.95 -9.89 5.24
N LYS A 131 8.81 -8.74 5.93
CA LYS A 131 9.08 -7.39 5.39
C LYS A 131 8.34 -7.13 4.07
N LYS A 132 7.08 -7.58 3.98
CA LYS A 132 6.29 -7.60 2.75
C LYS A 132 4.95 -6.88 2.95
N ALA A 133 4.61 -6.01 2.00
CA ALA A 133 3.33 -5.30 1.98
C ALA A 133 2.36 -5.96 1.01
N TRP A 134 1.08 -5.92 1.38
CA TRP A 134 -0.06 -6.41 0.62
C TRP A 134 -1.09 -5.29 0.49
N ALA A 135 -1.51 -4.96 -0.72
CA ALA A 135 -2.59 -4.01 -0.94
C ALA A 135 -3.89 -4.55 -0.34
N LEU A 136 -4.54 -3.78 0.52
CA LEU A 136 -5.80 -4.17 1.14
C LEU A 136 -6.99 -3.48 0.47
N ASP A 137 -7.00 -2.15 0.46
CA ASP A 137 -8.05 -1.34 -0.16
C ASP A 137 -7.46 -0.14 -0.88
N ALA A 138 -7.87 0.07 -2.12
CA ALA A 138 -7.46 1.20 -2.92
C ALA A 138 -8.66 2.04 -3.34
N ALA A 139 -8.61 3.34 -3.10
CA ALA A 139 -9.69 4.26 -3.39
C ALA A 139 -9.19 5.51 -4.11
N GLN A 140 -9.89 5.90 -5.17
CA GLN A 140 -9.59 7.15 -5.86
C GLN A 140 -10.00 8.34 -4.97
N THR A 141 -9.07 9.26 -4.71
CA THR A 141 -9.38 10.49 -3.99
C THR A 141 -10.34 11.36 -4.80
N PRO A 142 -11.50 11.75 -4.25
CA PRO A 142 -12.44 12.64 -4.93
C PRO A 142 -11.83 14.01 -5.25
N SER A 143 -12.28 14.63 -6.33
CA SER A 143 -11.93 16.02 -6.64
C SER A 143 -12.54 17.02 -5.66
N LYS A 144 -11.97 18.23 -5.60
CA LYS A 144 -12.50 19.38 -4.82
C LYS A 144 -12.53 19.19 -3.30
N LEU A 145 -11.86 18.19 -2.76
CA LEU A 145 -11.70 18.07 -1.31
C LEU A 145 -10.71 19.11 -0.80
N SER A 146 -11.06 19.74 0.34
CA SER A 146 -10.18 20.71 0.99
C SER A 146 -8.93 20.07 1.56
N GLU A 147 -7.79 20.77 1.48
CA GLU A 147 -6.54 20.38 2.16
C GLU A 147 -6.39 21.05 3.54
N LYS A 148 -7.25 22.01 3.86
CA LYS A 148 -7.23 22.74 5.14
C LYS A 148 -7.87 21.87 6.22
N GLU A 149 -7.11 21.59 7.27
CA GLU A 149 -7.51 20.66 8.36
C GLU A 149 -8.79 21.12 9.09
N ASN A 150 -9.03 22.44 9.17
CA ASN A 150 -10.13 23.03 9.92
C ASN A 150 -11.28 23.52 9.00
N ASP A 151 -11.35 23.07 7.76
CA ASP A 151 -12.45 23.40 6.89
C ASP A 151 -13.74 22.71 7.35
N SER A 152 -14.87 23.40 7.28
CA SER A 152 -16.21 22.84 7.56
C SER A 152 -16.65 21.81 6.50
N SER A 153 -16.07 21.86 5.30
CA SER A 153 -16.27 20.87 4.25
C SER A 153 -15.43 19.62 4.48
N LYS A 154 -15.82 18.51 3.86
CA LYS A 154 -15.06 17.27 3.89
C LYS A 154 -13.64 17.49 3.32
N THR A 155 -12.62 17.11 4.09
CA THR A 155 -11.22 17.27 3.73
C THR A 155 -10.66 15.98 3.13
N ARG A 156 -9.47 16.04 2.50
CA ARG A 156 -8.76 14.84 2.05
C ARG A 156 -8.44 13.88 3.21
N ILE A 157 -8.09 14.43 4.37
CA ILE A 157 -7.83 13.60 5.56
C ILE A 157 -9.10 12.87 6.01
N ASP A 158 -10.26 13.51 5.96
CA ASP A 158 -11.52 12.83 6.31
C ASP A 158 -11.80 11.67 5.34
N PHE A 159 -11.53 11.85 4.05
CA PHE A 159 -11.66 10.78 3.05
C PHE A 159 -10.74 9.58 3.35
N TYR A 160 -9.47 9.83 3.69
CA TYR A 160 -8.54 8.75 4.02
C TYR A 160 -8.91 8.04 5.33
N MET A 161 -9.46 8.77 6.30
CA MET A 161 -9.94 8.16 7.54
C MET A 161 -11.21 7.32 7.32
N ASP A 162 -12.12 7.77 6.44
CA ASP A 162 -13.29 6.98 6.04
C ASP A 162 -12.87 5.68 5.32
N GLN A 163 -11.87 5.75 4.43
CA GLN A 163 -11.30 4.57 3.79
C GLN A 163 -10.69 3.62 4.82
N LEU A 164 -9.92 4.14 5.77
CA LEU A 164 -9.34 3.32 6.83
C LEU A 164 -10.42 2.70 7.71
N LEU A 165 -11.48 3.46 8.04
CA LEU A 165 -12.62 2.97 8.81
C LEU A 165 -13.31 1.78 8.12
N LYS A 166 -13.46 1.82 6.80
CA LYS A 166 -14.00 0.71 5.99
C LYS A 166 -13.15 -0.57 6.13
N CYS A 167 -11.84 -0.43 6.37
CA CYS A 167 -10.93 -1.56 6.49
C CYS A 167 -10.85 -2.14 7.92
N MET A 168 -11.45 -1.50 8.93
CA MET A 168 -11.18 -1.81 10.34
C MET A 168 -11.57 -3.24 10.75
N ASP A 169 -12.62 -3.82 10.17
CA ASP A 169 -13.03 -5.21 10.41
C ASP A 169 -11.98 -6.23 9.92
N LYS A 170 -11.18 -5.87 8.90
CA LYS A 170 -10.06 -6.68 8.39
C LYS A 170 -8.74 -6.41 9.12
N LEU A 171 -8.68 -5.36 9.94
CA LEU A 171 -7.50 -4.90 10.66
C LEU A 171 -7.64 -5.05 12.19
N LEU A 172 -8.53 -5.93 12.67
CA LEU A 172 -8.80 -6.09 14.10
C LEU A 172 -7.54 -6.43 14.91
N THR A 173 -6.69 -7.29 14.40
CA THR A 173 -5.44 -7.73 15.05
C THR A 173 -4.30 -6.73 14.91
N VAL A 174 -4.38 -5.82 13.93
CA VAL A 174 -3.34 -4.79 13.72
C VAL A 174 -3.44 -3.74 14.81
N SER A 175 -2.37 -3.54 15.56
CA SER A 175 -2.29 -2.53 16.63
C SER A 175 -1.70 -1.20 16.18
N HIS A 176 -0.84 -1.19 15.18
CA HIS A 176 -0.09 -0.01 14.74
C HIS A 176 -0.37 0.36 13.28
N PHE A 177 -0.71 1.63 13.09
CA PHE A 177 -0.77 2.26 11.78
C PHE A 177 0.48 3.09 11.55
N VAL A 178 1.00 3.05 10.32
CA VAL A 178 2.21 3.79 9.95
C VAL A 178 1.91 4.65 8.74
N ALA A 179 2.20 5.94 8.84
CA ALA A 179 1.94 6.90 7.76
C ALA A 179 3.05 7.94 7.66
N ASP A 180 3.15 8.62 6.53
CA ASP A 180 4.13 9.68 6.35
C ASP A 180 3.78 10.96 7.14
N GLY A 181 4.66 11.97 7.08
CA GLY A 181 4.44 13.23 7.80
C GLY A 181 3.23 14.05 7.32
N TYR A 182 2.64 13.74 6.17
CA TYR A 182 1.40 14.37 5.72
C TYR A 182 0.22 14.01 6.64
N TYR A 183 0.22 12.79 7.17
CA TYR A 183 -0.79 12.30 8.10
C TYR A 183 -0.56 12.74 9.56
N ALA A 184 0.48 13.52 9.86
CA ALA A 184 0.69 14.13 11.19
C ALA A 184 -0.33 15.28 11.43
N LYS A 185 -1.61 14.95 11.44
CA LYS A 185 -2.77 15.83 11.59
C LYS A 185 -3.59 15.44 12.81
N THR A 186 -4.19 16.43 13.46
CA THR A 186 -5.00 16.22 14.68
C THR A 186 -6.13 15.21 14.45
N LYS A 187 -6.84 15.31 13.32
CA LYS A 187 -7.91 14.36 12.96
C LYS A 187 -7.43 12.90 12.89
N VAL A 188 -6.23 12.67 12.36
CA VAL A 188 -5.66 11.30 12.24
C VAL A 188 -5.35 10.73 13.62
N PHE A 189 -4.70 11.52 14.49
CA PHE A 189 -4.41 11.10 15.87
C PHE A 189 -5.68 10.80 16.65
N GLN A 190 -6.71 11.63 16.53
CA GLN A 190 -8.02 11.43 17.16
C GLN A 190 -8.71 10.17 16.63
N PHE A 191 -8.69 9.97 15.31
CA PHE A 191 -9.26 8.78 14.67
C PHE A 191 -8.62 7.50 15.22
N VAL A 192 -7.29 7.41 15.16
CA VAL A 192 -6.54 6.22 15.59
C VAL A 192 -6.79 5.91 17.08
N ARG A 193 -6.81 6.94 17.93
CA ARG A 193 -7.15 6.81 19.35
C ARG A 193 -8.57 6.28 19.55
N LYS A 194 -9.54 6.79 18.78
CA LYS A 194 -10.95 6.33 18.83
C LYS A 194 -11.09 4.86 18.46
N GLN A 195 -10.22 4.36 17.59
CA GLN A 195 -10.17 2.95 17.18
C GLN A 195 -9.36 2.06 18.15
N ASN A 196 -8.86 2.59 19.27
CA ASN A 196 -7.95 1.88 20.20
C ASN A 196 -6.70 1.31 19.48
N LYS A 197 -6.15 2.07 18.54
CA LYS A 197 -4.95 1.73 17.78
C LYS A 197 -3.86 2.76 18.03
N HIS A 198 -2.66 2.48 17.55
CA HIS A 198 -1.51 3.37 17.64
C HIS A 198 -1.11 3.91 16.27
N LEU A 199 -0.54 5.12 16.26
CA LEU A 199 0.00 5.76 15.06
C LEU A 199 1.50 5.97 15.22
N ILE A 200 2.25 5.63 14.18
CA ILE A 200 3.66 6.01 14.01
C ILE A 200 3.76 6.88 12.77
N THR A 201 4.32 8.07 12.92
CA THR A 201 4.46 9.02 11.81
C THR A 201 5.68 9.91 11.97
N LYS A 202 6.17 10.44 10.84
CA LYS A 202 7.24 11.45 10.85
C LYS A 202 6.67 12.78 11.35
N LEU A 203 7.35 13.38 12.31
CA LEU A 203 7.03 14.71 12.81
C LEU A 203 7.87 15.78 12.08
N ARG A 204 7.34 17.00 12.03
CA ARG A 204 8.11 18.13 11.52
C ARG A 204 9.20 18.51 12.53
N ILE A 205 10.35 18.96 12.04
CA ILE A 205 11.46 19.43 12.89
C ILE A 205 11.10 20.65 13.76
N ASN A 206 10.08 21.41 13.36
CA ASN A 206 9.54 22.53 14.12
C ASN A 206 8.27 22.17 14.91
N ALA A 207 8.00 20.88 15.14
CA ALA A 207 6.84 20.45 15.92
C ALA A 207 6.86 21.08 17.31
N ASN A 208 5.70 21.56 17.76
CA ASN A 208 5.56 22.07 19.14
C ASN A 208 5.47 20.90 20.11
N LEU A 209 6.65 20.45 20.55
CA LEU A 209 6.81 19.39 21.55
C LEU A 209 7.25 20.03 22.86
N ARG A 210 6.70 19.54 23.97
CA ARG A 210 6.98 20.06 25.31
C ARG A 210 7.37 18.92 26.25
N TYR A 211 8.27 19.23 27.19
CA TYR A 211 8.57 18.31 28.31
C TYR A 211 7.29 18.04 29.08
N LEU A 212 7.20 16.88 29.72
CA LEU A 212 6.15 16.63 30.71
C LEU A 212 6.32 17.56 31.90
N PHE A 213 5.23 17.92 32.56
CA PHE A 213 5.30 18.73 33.76
C PHE A 213 5.72 17.87 34.95
N GLU A 214 6.84 18.18 35.54
CA GLU A 214 7.42 17.45 36.71
C GLU A 214 7.30 18.25 38.04
N GLY A 215 6.74 19.45 37.99
CA GLY A 215 6.64 20.31 39.15
C GLY A 215 5.40 20.02 40.01
N LYS A 216 5.37 20.62 41.21
CA LYS A 216 4.17 20.60 42.08
C LYS A 216 3.05 21.40 41.41
N GLN A 217 1.86 20.81 41.34
CA GLN A 217 0.67 21.52 40.87
C GLN A 217 0.33 22.67 41.80
N LYS A 218 -0.01 23.84 41.24
CA LYS A 218 -0.51 24.94 42.01
C LYS A 218 -1.86 24.58 42.62
N GLN A 219 -2.02 24.76 43.92
CA GLN A 219 -3.31 24.65 44.59
C GLN A 219 -4.18 25.86 44.18
N GLY A 220 -5.42 25.62 43.76
CA GLY A 220 -6.35 26.68 43.36
C GLY A 220 -7.26 26.29 42.21
N ARG A 221 -8.13 27.23 41.79
CA ARG A 221 -9.01 27.05 40.62
C ARG A 221 -8.19 27.13 39.32
N GLY A 222 -8.37 26.19 38.43
CA GLY A 222 -7.75 26.18 37.12
C GLY A 222 -7.40 24.75 36.64
N ARG A 223 -7.13 24.63 35.35
CA ARG A 223 -6.69 23.34 34.75
C ARG A 223 -5.28 22.98 35.26
N PRO A 224 -5.05 21.76 35.73
CA PRO A 224 -3.71 21.30 36.09
C PRO A 224 -2.73 21.47 34.94
N ARG A 225 -1.48 21.80 35.26
CA ARG A 225 -0.42 21.98 34.25
C ARG A 225 0.00 20.61 33.71
N GLU A 226 -0.19 20.38 32.43
CA GLU A 226 0.09 19.08 31.80
C GLU A 226 1.51 18.99 31.21
N TYR A 227 2.12 20.13 30.91
CA TYR A 227 3.42 20.18 30.21
C TYR A 227 4.28 21.35 30.71
N GLY A 228 5.59 21.19 30.55
CA GLY A 228 6.63 22.15 30.87
C GLY A 228 7.02 23.05 29.68
N GLU A 229 8.30 23.32 29.56
CA GLU A 229 8.89 24.14 28.52
C GLU A 229 8.89 23.41 27.16
N LYS A 230 9.07 24.19 26.08
CA LYS A 230 9.25 23.65 24.75
C LYS A 230 10.57 22.89 24.67
N ILE A 231 10.56 21.73 24.03
CA ILE A 231 11.77 20.93 23.82
C ILE A 231 12.68 21.65 22.81
N ASP A 232 13.92 21.86 23.21
CA ASP A 232 14.99 22.23 22.30
C ASP A 232 15.60 20.95 21.70
N LEU A 233 15.47 20.78 20.41
CA LEU A 233 15.96 19.59 19.68
C LEU A 233 17.50 19.55 19.58
N ASN A 234 18.19 20.67 19.82
CA ASN A 234 19.64 20.73 19.85
C ASN A 234 20.22 20.37 21.23
N ASP A 235 19.40 20.43 22.29
CA ASP A 235 19.81 20.03 23.64
C ASP A 235 19.45 18.56 23.88
N ILE A 236 20.34 17.67 23.48
CA ILE A 236 20.15 16.21 23.61
C ILE A 236 20.33 15.70 25.05
N ARG A 237 20.80 16.51 26.00
CA ARG A 237 21.09 16.07 27.40
C ARG A 237 19.86 15.54 28.16
N LYS A 238 18.67 15.98 27.75
CA LYS A 238 17.39 15.54 28.34
C LYS A 238 16.75 14.38 27.57
N TRP A 239 17.40 13.88 26.53
CA TRP A 239 16.97 12.73 25.76
C TRP A 239 17.65 11.48 26.27
N THR A 240 16.93 10.36 26.22
CA THR A 240 17.52 9.05 26.50
C THR A 240 18.24 8.56 25.27
N TYR A 241 19.53 8.30 25.37
CA TYR A 241 20.28 7.60 24.33
C TYR A 241 19.89 6.14 24.31
N GLU A 242 19.48 5.62 23.15
CA GLU A 242 18.97 4.26 22.97
C GLU A 242 20.01 3.33 22.29
N GLY A 243 21.02 3.91 21.66
CA GLY A 243 22.08 3.21 20.91
C GLY A 243 22.25 3.73 19.52
N ASP A 244 23.12 3.07 18.76
CA ASP A 244 23.41 3.39 17.36
C ASP A 244 22.58 2.50 16.42
N LEU A 245 22.09 3.06 15.34
CA LEU A 245 21.35 2.34 14.32
C LEU A 245 22.26 1.92 13.15
N GLU A 246 23.20 2.81 12.80
CA GLU A 246 24.21 2.69 11.75
C GLU A 246 25.42 3.52 12.21
N ASP A 247 26.61 3.37 11.62
CA ASP A 247 27.86 4.00 12.07
C ASP A 247 27.76 5.52 12.34
N ASP A 248 26.84 6.21 11.67
CA ASP A 248 26.68 7.66 11.77
C ASP A 248 25.31 8.10 12.30
N ILE A 249 24.46 7.17 12.76
CA ILE A 249 23.08 7.46 13.18
C ILE A 249 22.88 7.03 14.63
N GLU A 250 22.87 7.99 15.52
CA GLU A 250 22.51 7.83 16.92
C GLU A 250 20.99 7.94 17.11
N VAL A 251 20.45 7.12 18.01
CA VAL A 251 19.03 7.07 18.34
C VAL A 251 18.81 7.62 19.75
N TYR A 252 17.96 8.61 19.83
CA TYR A 252 17.52 9.20 21.09
C TYR A 252 16.01 9.12 21.23
N SER A 253 15.50 9.03 22.44
CA SER A 253 14.07 9.08 22.70
C SER A 253 13.67 9.95 23.87
N ILE A 254 12.42 10.41 23.82
CA ILE A 254 11.80 11.13 24.92
C ILE A 254 10.28 10.94 24.87
N ILE A 255 9.64 10.94 26.04
CA ILE A 255 8.18 11.11 26.11
C ILE A 255 7.89 12.61 26.20
N ALA A 256 7.20 13.13 25.19
CA ALA A 256 6.89 14.54 25.04
C ALA A 256 5.38 14.77 24.94
N ASN A 257 4.90 15.87 25.52
CA ASN A 257 3.54 16.32 25.27
C ASN A 257 3.48 17.09 23.95
N SER A 258 2.49 16.77 23.13
CA SER A 258 2.16 17.54 21.92
C SER A 258 0.86 18.31 22.14
N PRO A 259 0.94 19.65 22.40
CA PRO A 259 -0.26 20.46 22.54
C PRO A 259 -1.15 20.45 21.30
N LYS A 260 -0.54 20.34 20.11
CA LYS A 260 -1.26 20.24 18.84
C LYS A 260 -2.19 19.03 18.76
N PHE A 261 -1.72 17.88 19.23
CA PHE A 261 -2.47 16.63 19.20
C PHE A 261 -3.20 16.32 20.50
N SER A 262 -3.01 17.17 21.55
CA SER A 262 -3.58 17.02 22.90
C SER A 262 -3.28 15.65 23.51
N MET A 263 -2.04 15.18 23.37
CA MET A 263 -1.58 13.90 23.92
C MET A 263 -0.07 13.84 24.10
N ASN A 264 0.36 12.85 24.88
CA ASN A 264 1.76 12.49 24.97
C ASN A 264 2.16 11.56 23.83
N LEU A 265 3.37 11.71 23.34
CA LEU A 265 3.98 10.90 22.30
C LEU A 265 5.33 10.39 22.78
N LYS A 266 5.68 9.17 22.42
CA LYS A 266 7.07 8.76 22.40
C LYS A 266 7.69 9.31 21.11
N VAL A 267 8.64 10.21 21.27
CA VAL A 267 9.37 10.83 20.16
C VAL A 267 10.73 10.19 20.07
N VAL A 268 11.05 9.67 18.89
CA VAL A 268 12.34 9.08 18.58
C VAL A 268 13.06 10.00 17.59
N MET A 269 14.26 10.41 17.94
CA MET A 269 15.13 11.23 17.11
C MET A 269 16.25 10.36 16.54
N LEU A 270 16.35 10.35 15.21
CA LEU A 270 17.50 9.81 14.49
C LEU A 270 18.43 10.97 14.20
N TYR A 271 19.57 11.02 14.86
CA TYR A 271 20.57 12.08 14.73
C TYR A 271 21.76 11.60 13.91
N ASN A 272 22.04 12.28 12.81
CA ASN A 272 23.21 11.98 12.01
C ASN A 272 24.42 12.79 12.53
N THR A 273 25.42 12.10 13.04
CA THR A 273 26.61 12.71 13.69
C THR A 273 27.49 13.47 12.73
N LYS A 274 27.53 13.08 11.44
CA LYS A 274 28.34 13.75 10.41
C LYS A 274 27.69 15.03 9.89
N THR A 275 26.38 14.99 9.64
CA THR A 275 25.67 16.13 9.02
C THR A 275 24.96 17.02 10.03
N HIS A 276 24.90 16.61 11.30
CA HIS A 276 24.16 17.25 12.38
C HIS A 276 22.66 17.45 12.08
N LYS A 277 22.11 16.64 11.16
CA LYS A 277 20.68 16.64 10.82
C LYS A 277 19.95 15.57 11.64
N HIS A 278 18.69 15.83 11.92
CA HIS A 278 17.85 14.87 12.62
C HIS A 278 16.51 14.66 11.94
N VAL A 279 15.93 13.49 12.18
CA VAL A 279 14.59 13.11 11.79
C VAL A 279 13.83 12.73 13.05
N LEU A 280 12.58 13.21 13.18
CA LEU A 280 11.73 12.92 14.32
C LEU A 280 10.62 11.97 13.90
N LEU A 281 10.49 10.86 14.64
CA LEU A 281 9.36 9.94 14.56
C LEU A 281 8.53 10.08 15.83
N GLY A 282 7.21 10.16 15.70
CA GLY A 282 6.29 10.18 16.83
C GLY A 282 5.45 8.93 16.86
N SER A 283 5.31 8.33 18.03
CA SER A 283 4.43 7.19 18.30
C SER A 283 3.43 7.55 19.40
N THR A 284 2.17 7.15 19.20
CA THR A 284 1.16 7.22 20.26
C THR A 284 1.26 6.04 21.25
N ASP A 285 1.98 4.99 20.88
CA ASP A 285 2.37 3.93 21.82
C ASP A 285 3.62 4.36 22.60
N LEU A 286 3.43 4.70 23.84
CA LEU A 286 4.52 5.17 24.72
C LEU A 286 5.44 4.03 25.19
N LYS A 287 4.99 2.77 25.09
CA LYS A 287 5.72 1.59 25.56
C LYS A 287 6.54 0.91 24.46
N LEU A 288 6.22 1.17 23.19
CA LEU A 288 6.93 0.57 22.06
C LEU A 288 8.40 0.99 22.08
N SER A 289 9.31 0.05 21.87
CA SER A 289 10.76 0.37 21.86
C SER A 289 11.12 1.29 20.69
N SER A 290 12.14 2.12 20.84
CA SER A 290 12.58 3.09 19.85
C SER A 290 12.98 2.41 18.53
N PHE A 291 13.67 1.29 18.60
CA PHE A 291 14.06 0.52 17.43
C PHE A 291 12.86 -0.10 16.71
N LYS A 292 11.80 -0.53 17.43
CA LYS A 292 10.56 -1.00 16.80
C LYS A 292 9.80 0.14 16.10
N ILE A 293 9.77 1.34 16.67
CA ILE A 293 9.21 2.53 16.01
C ILE A 293 9.93 2.80 14.71
N ILE A 294 11.26 2.72 14.70
CA ILE A 294 12.08 2.91 13.50
C ILE A 294 11.82 1.79 12.47
N GLU A 295 11.80 0.54 12.91
CA GLU A 295 11.53 -0.62 12.04
C GLU A 295 10.17 -0.48 11.34
N TYR A 296 9.12 -0.21 12.09
CA TYR A 296 7.77 -0.04 11.55
C TYR A 296 7.69 1.14 10.57
N TYR A 297 8.31 2.27 10.93
CA TYR A 297 8.34 3.42 10.04
C TYR A 297 9.12 3.14 8.74
N ARG A 298 10.24 2.43 8.80
CA ARG A 298 11.01 2.00 7.62
C ARG A 298 10.19 1.03 6.75
N LEU A 299 9.44 0.12 7.36
CA LEU A 299 8.58 -0.82 6.64
C LEU A 299 7.44 -0.13 5.89
N ARG A 300 6.99 1.06 6.31
CA ARG A 300 6.04 1.88 5.54
C ARG A 300 6.45 2.01 4.08
N PHE A 301 7.75 2.13 3.81
CA PHE A 301 8.26 2.29 2.45
C PHE A 301 7.87 1.13 1.50
N LYS A 302 7.48 -0.02 2.04
CA LYS A 302 7.00 -1.15 1.23
C LYS A 302 5.72 -0.83 0.45
N ILE A 303 4.91 0.15 0.87
CA ILE A 303 3.74 0.60 0.11
C ILE A 303 4.15 1.28 -1.21
N GLU A 304 5.29 1.96 -1.22
CA GLU A 304 5.81 2.59 -2.44
C GLU A 304 6.23 1.55 -3.49
N PHE A 305 6.67 0.37 -3.04
CA PHE A 305 6.96 -0.75 -3.95
C PHE A 305 5.68 -1.32 -4.56
N LEU A 306 4.56 -1.40 -3.83
CA LEU A 306 3.27 -1.79 -4.41
C LEU A 306 2.86 -0.83 -5.53
N PHE A 307 2.95 0.47 -5.29
CA PHE A 307 2.65 1.47 -6.32
C PHE A 307 3.61 1.40 -7.51
N ARG A 308 4.91 1.28 -7.25
CA ARG A 308 5.94 1.16 -8.30
C ARG A 308 5.66 -0.06 -9.18
N ASP A 309 5.49 -1.22 -8.57
CA ASP A 309 5.29 -2.47 -9.28
C ASP A 309 3.94 -2.47 -10.03
N ALA A 310 2.89 -1.89 -9.45
CA ALA A 310 1.61 -1.74 -10.13
C ALA A 310 1.70 -0.79 -11.35
N LYS A 311 2.45 0.31 -11.24
CA LYS A 311 2.70 1.22 -12.38
C LYS A 311 3.51 0.55 -13.48
N GLN A 312 4.51 -0.21 -13.12
CA GLN A 312 5.46 -0.80 -14.05
C GLN A 312 4.93 -2.10 -14.69
N PHE A 313 4.25 -2.96 -13.93
CA PHE A 313 3.97 -4.33 -14.36
C PHE A 313 2.50 -4.63 -14.59
N THR A 314 1.56 -3.98 -13.91
CA THR A 314 0.13 -4.27 -14.03
C THR A 314 -0.69 -3.11 -14.60
N GLY A 315 -0.01 -2.09 -15.10
CA GLY A 315 -0.62 -1.02 -15.88
C GLY A 315 -1.49 -0.05 -15.07
N LEU A 316 -1.18 0.20 -13.80
CA LEU A 316 -1.91 1.15 -12.94
C LEU A 316 -2.11 2.53 -13.59
N THR A 317 -1.14 3.00 -14.38
CA THR A 317 -1.20 4.28 -15.11
C THR A 317 -1.80 4.18 -16.51
N HIS A 318 -2.22 3.01 -16.96
CA HIS A 318 -2.69 2.77 -18.32
C HIS A 318 -4.20 2.97 -18.48
N CYS A 319 -4.94 3.24 -17.42
CA CYS A 319 -6.39 3.39 -17.41
C CYS A 319 -6.85 4.47 -18.38
N GLN A 320 -7.63 4.11 -19.41
CA GLN A 320 -8.25 5.04 -20.37
C GLN A 320 -9.73 5.32 -20.06
N ALA A 321 -10.31 4.60 -19.10
CA ALA A 321 -11.69 4.82 -18.67
C ALA A 321 -11.88 6.22 -18.06
N ARG A 322 -13.13 6.71 -18.08
CA ARG A 322 -13.51 8.02 -17.56
C ARG A 322 -14.54 7.96 -16.44
N SER A 323 -15.33 6.88 -16.38
CA SER A 323 -16.33 6.70 -15.32
C SER A 323 -15.67 6.19 -14.04
N GLU A 324 -16.27 6.51 -12.91
CA GLU A 324 -15.81 6.16 -11.57
C GLU A 324 -15.62 4.65 -11.42
N GLU A 325 -16.63 3.86 -11.77
CA GLU A 325 -16.64 2.42 -11.58
C GLU A 325 -15.49 1.75 -12.33
N LYS A 326 -15.27 2.16 -13.59
CA LYS A 326 -14.19 1.58 -14.42
C LYS A 326 -12.80 1.98 -13.96
N ILE A 327 -12.65 3.20 -13.45
CA ILE A 327 -11.39 3.67 -12.88
C ILE A 327 -11.11 2.89 -11.59
N ASN A 328 -12.11 2.79 -10.71
CA ASN A 328 -12.01 2.06 -9.47
C ASN A 328 -11.67 0.57 -9.70
N PHE A 329 -12.38 -0.07 -10.63
CA PHE A 329 -12.09 -1.46 -11.00
C PHE A 329 -10.65 -1.63 -11.51
N HIS A 330 -10.21 -0.75 -12.41
CA HIS A 330 -8.86 -0.79 -12.98
C HIS A 330 -7.77 -0.65 -11.91
N PHE A 331 -7.92 0.29 -10.99
CA PHE A 331 -6.94 0.54 -9.95
C PHE A 331 -6.82 -0.64 -8.98
N ASN A 332 -7.97 -1.13 -8.52
CA ASN A 332 -8.00 -2.28 -7.63
C ASN A 332 -7.50 -3.56 -8.29
N LEU A 333 -7.89 -3.82 -9.54
CA LEU A 333 -7.36 -4.95 -10.31
C LEU A 333 -5.84 -4.89 -10.45
N SER A 334 -5.29 -3.71 -10.76
CA SER A 334 -3.83 -3.54 -10.90
C SER A 334 -3.08 -3.90 -9.62
N LEU A 335 -3.59 -3.47 -8.45
CA LEU A 335 -2.97 -3.74 -7.14
C LEU A 335 -3.23 -5.18 -6.70
N ALA A 336 -4.44 -5.71 -6.89
CA ALA A 336 -4.76 -7.11 -6.61
C ALA A 336 -3.92 -8.06 -7.44
N ALA A 337 -3.58 -7.67 -8.68
CA ALA A 337 -2.67 -8.44 -9.52
C ALA A 337 -1.24 -8.46 -8.95
N ILE A 338 -0.76 -7.38 -8.34
CA ILE A 338 0.52 -7.41 -7.62
C ILE A 338 0.46 -8.39 -6.43
N ASN A 339 -0.61 -8.34 -5.63
CA ASN A 339 -0.80 -9.29 -4.54
C ASN A 339 -0.78 -10.74 -5.02
N MET A 340 -1.53 -11.05 -6.09
CA MET A 340 -1.59 -12.39 -6.66
C MET A 340 -0.23 -12.84 -7.23
N ALA A 341 0.51 -11.95 -7.90
CA ALA A 341 1.86 -12.24 -8.37
C ALA A 341 2.82 -12.53 -7.21
N TYR A 342 2.77 -11.73 -6.15
CA TYR A 342 3.56 -11.95 -4.94
C TYR A 342 3.24 -13.30 -4.28
N PHE A 343 1.96 -13.65 -4.17
CA PHE A 343 1.54 -14.97 -3.70
C PHE A 343 2.11 -16.11 -4.54
N GLN A 344 2.08 -15.99 -5.86
CA GLN A 344 2.63 -17.01 -6.74
C GLN A 344 4.15 -17.11 -6.68
N MET A 345 4.84 -15.98 -6.55
CA MET A 345 6.29 -15.93 -6.39
C MET A 345 6.73 -16.57 -5.08
N ASP A 346 5.98 -16.35 -3.97
CA ASP A 346 6.25 -17.00 -2.69
C ASP A 346 6.10 -18.54 -2.76
N ASN A 347 5.16 -19.02 -3.57
CA ASN A 347 4.96 -20.44 -3.82
C ASN A 347 5.93 -21.04 -4.88
N ASN A 348 6.72 -20.19 -5.54
CA ASN A 348 7.72 -20.60 -6.51
C ASN A 348 9.01 -19.76 -6.34
N PRO A 349 9.90 -20.13 -5.42
CA PRO A 349 11.11 -19.37 -5.10
C PRO A 349 12.06 -19.18 -6.29
N THR A 350 11.88 -19.94 -7.37
CA THR A 350 12.68 -19.79 -8.58
C THR A 350 12.32 -18.55 -9.39
N ILE A 351 11.17 -17.92 -9.12
CA ILE A 351 10.73 -16.68 -9.76
C ILE A 351 11.06 -15.49 -8.83
N MET A 352 12.21 -14.88 -9.05
CA MET A 352 12.78 -13.89 -8.12
C MET A 352 12.34 -12.43 -8.37
N SER A 353 11.62 -12.15 -9.47
CA SER A 353 11.23 -10.78 -9.79
C SER A 353 9.93 -10.71 -10.59
N MET A 354 9.21 -9.58 -10.46
CA MET A 354 8.02 -9.28 -11.27
C MET A 354 8.30 -9.30 -12.77
N ASN A 355 9.50 -8.90 -13.18
CA ASN A 355 9.89 -8.95 -14.60
C ASN A 355 9.96 -10.39 -15.10
N THR A 356 10.64 -11.27 -14.35
CA THR A 356 10.70 -12.71 -14.66
C THR A 356 9.29 -13.32 -14.65
N PHE A 357 8.48 -13.00 -13.63
CA PHE A 357 7.11 -13.48 -13.52
C PHE A 357 6.28 -13.14 -14.78
N LYS A 358 6.27 -11.88 -15.21
CA LYS A 358 5.56 -11.46 -16.42
C LYS A 358 6.09 -12.11 -17.69
N ARG A 359 7.39 -12.27 -17.80
CA ARG A 359 8.01 -12.92 -18.97
C ARG A 359 7.57 -14.38 -19.08
N LEU A 360 7.60 -15.10 -17.97
CA LEU A 360 7.14 -16.50 -17.95
C LEU A 360 5.64 -16.60 -18.27
N ALA A 361 4.82 -15.73 -17.71
CA ALA A 361 3.38 -15.68 -18.00
C ALA A 361 3.10 -15.41 -19.49
N TYR A 362 3.84 -14.49 -20.11
CA TYR A 362 3.75 -14.22 -21.54
C TYR A 362 4.18 -15.43 -22.36
N ASN A 363 5.34 -16.02 -22.05
CA ASN A 363 5.87 -17.17 -22.78
C ASN A 363 4.91 -18.36 -22.71
N THR A 364 4.38 -18.65 -21.51
CA THR A 364 3.39 -19.73 -21.32
C THR A 364 2.16 -19.49 -22.22
N ARG A 365 1.58 -18.29 -22.17
CA ARG A 365 0.39 -17.96 -22.99
C ARG A 365 0.71 -18.02 -24.48
N PHE A 366 1.90 -17.59 -24.90
CA PHE A 366 2.32 -17.69 -26.30
C PHE A 366 2.42 -19.15 -26.77
N VAL A 367 3.03 -20.01 -25.96
CA VAL A 367 3.15 -21.45 -26.27
C VAL A 367 1.77 -22.13 -26.30
N GLU A 368 0.89 -21.83 -25.35
CA GLU A 368 -0.49 -22.32 -25.34
C GLU A 368 -1.26 -21.89 -26.60
N HIS A 369 -1.09 -20.62 -27.02
CA HIS A 369 -1.70 -20.10 -28.23
C HIS A 369 -1.16 -20.81 -29.47
N LEU A 370 0.16 -21.00 -29.56
CA LEU A 370 0.81 -21.73 -30.64
C LEU A 370 0.26 -23.16 -30.74
N PHE A 371 0.14 -23.87 -29.61
CA PHE A 371 -0.41 -25.23 -29.60
C PHE A 371 -1.88 -25.27 -30.09
N LYS A 372 -2.68 -24.26 -29.65
CA LYS A 372 -4.06 -24.11 -30.12
C LYS A 372 -4.14 -23.93 -31.65
N GLN A 373 -3.31 -23.05 -32.22
CA GLN A 373 -3.30 -22.74 -33.66
C GLN A 373 -2.80 -23.91 -34.52
N LEU A 374 -1.77 -24.61 -34.05
CA LEU A 374 -1.19 -25.74 -34.78
C LEU A 374 -1.90 -27.07 -34.51
N SER A 375 -3.01 -27.05 -33.71
CA SER A 375 -3.73 -28.26 -33.30
C SER A 375 -2.82 -29.32 -32.64
N LEU A 376 -1.75 -28.90 -31.95
CA LEU A 376 -0.75 -29.77 -31.37
C LEU A 376 -1.12 -30.28 -29.98
N LYS A 377 -2.23 -29.83 -29.37
CA LYS A 377 -2.61 -30.21 -27.98
C LYS A 377 -2.63 -31.72 -27.71
N ALA A 378 -2.98 -32.50 -28.70
CA ALA A 378 -3.01 -33.97 -28.59
C ALA A 378 -1.62 -34.62 -28.78
N LYS A 379 -0.61 -33.88 -29.26
CA LYS A 379 0.70 -34.42 -29.65
C LYS A 379 1.86 -33.92 -28.81
N VAL A 380 1.67 -32.81 -28.08
CA VAL A 380 2.73 -32.15 -27.31
C VAL A 380 2.20 -31.86 -25.90
N ASP A 381 2.88 -32.40 -24.89
CA ASP A 381 2.57 -32.08 -23.49
C ASP A 381 3.25 -30.78 -23.09
N ILE A 382 2.44 -29.80 -22.66
CA ILE A 382 2.95 -28.52 -22.16
C ILE A 382 3.88 -28.69 -20.95
N ASN A 383 3.72 -29.76 -20.17
CA ASN A 383 4.54 -30.03 -19.01
C ASN A 383 5.84 -30.80 -19.35
N SER A 384 6.06 -31.16 -20.63
CA SER A 384 7.31 -31.80 -21.04
C SER A 384 8.52 -30.90 -20.78
N SER A 385 9.68 -31.50 -20.50
CA SER A 385 10.92 -30.76 -20.20
C SER A 385 11.28 -29.75 -21.27
N ASP A 386 11.13 -30.11 -22.54
CA ASP A 386 11.51 -29.27 -23.67
C ASP A 386 10.62 -28.03 -23.77
N VAL A 387 9.29 -28.19 -23.59
CA VAL A 387 8.34 -27.07 -23.56
C VAL A 387 8.58 -26.17 -22.35
N GLN A 388 8.80 -26.75 -21.18
CA GLN A 388 9.11 -25.99 -19.96
C GLN A 388 10.44 -25.25 -20.09
N ASN A 389 11.45 -25.82 -20.74
CA ASN A 389 12.71 -25.13 -21.03
C ASN A 389 12.51 -23.97 -22.02
N ALA A 390 11.70 -24.15 -23.07
CA ALA A 390 11.37 -23.07 -23.99
C ALA A 390 10.64 -21.89 -23.29
N ILE A 391 9.74 -22.19 -22.37
CA ILE A 391 9.03 -21.17 -21.55
C ILE A 391 10.00 -20.36 -20.69
N GLN A 392 11.14 -20.92 -20.27
CA GLN A 392 12.16 -20.22 -19.46
C GLN A 392 12.96 -19.16 -20.26
N LEU A 393 12.75 -19.01 -21.57
CA LEU A 393 13.48 -18.05 -22.38
C LEU A 393 13.43 -16.63 -21.80
N GLY A 394 14.61 -16.07 -21.55
CA GLY A 394 14.76 -14.72 -20.99
C GLY A 394 14.47 -14.60 -19.49
N ARG A 395 14.38 -15.72 -18.76
CA ARG A 395 14.36 -15.74 -17.31
C ARG A 395 15.70 -15.25 -16.76
N MET A 396 15.67 -14.45 -15.71
CA MET A 396 16.85 -14.16 -14.92
C MET A 396 17.10 -15.33 -13.95
N TRP A 397 18.29 -15.88 -13.98
CA TRP A 397 18.74 -16.90 -13.05
C TRP A 397 19.39 -16.23 -11.84
N ALA A 398 19.28 -16.85 -10.67
CA ALA A 398 20.11 -16.45 -9.54
C ALA A 398 21.58 -16.58 -9.94
N ALA A 399 22.39 -15.59 -9.63
CA ALA A 399 23.84 -15.82 -9.66
C ALA A 399 24.13 -16.99 -8.73
N VAL A 400 24.75 -18.02 -9.24
CA VAL A 400 25.26 -19.10 -8.40
C VAL A 400 26.33 -18.45 -7.54
N ALA A 401 26.06 -18.34 -6.22
CA ALA A 401 26.98 -17.78 -5.23
C ALA A 401 28.15 -18.74 -5.02
#